data_5f877bda1c30ca1ad2440e026d551ceb
#
_entry.id   5f877bda1c30ca1ad2440e026d551ceb
#
_cell.length_a   1.000
_cell.length_b   1.000
_cell.length_c   1.000
_cell.angle_alpha   90.00
_cell.angle_beta   90.00
_cell.angle_gamma   90.00
#
_symmetry.space_group_name_H-M   'P 1'
#
loop_
_entity.id
_entity.type
_entity.pdbx_description
1 polymer ?
#
loop_
_entity_poly.entity_id
_entity_poly.type
_entity_poly.pdbx_seq_one_letter_code
_entity_poly.pdbx_strand_id
1 'polypeptide(L)' 'MTDEQSAIFRRVLDTNWQVKELTESGNWNEARLKAKEHHEAVDELKTSMGEREYDNFINMGRKMFAP' A
#
# COMPACT_ATOMS: atom_id res chain seq x y z
N MET A 1 8.60 -0.59 -13.49
CA MET A 1 7.78 -1.52 -12.69
C MET A 1 7.20 -2.58 -13.61
N THR A 2 7.28 -3.85 -13.22
CA THR A 2 6.70 -4.93 -14.02
C THR A 2 5.18 -4.96 -13.89
N ASP A 3 4.50 -5.70 -14.76
CA ASP A 3 3.04 -5.83 -14.68
C ASP A 3 2.61 -6.46 -13.36
N GLU A 4 3.37 -7.43 -12.86
CA GLU A 4 3.12 -8.05 -11.57
C GLU A 4 3.27 -7.05 -10.43
N GLN A 5 4.34 -6.26 -10.45
CA GLN A 5 4.56 -5.22 -9.45
C GLN A 5 3.47 -4.15 -9.49
N SER A 6 3.03 -3.79 -10.70
CA SER A 6 1.94 -2.82 -10.86
C SER A 6 0.63 -3.34 -10.27
N ALA A 7 0.33 -4.62 -10.44
CA ALA A 7 -0.86 -5.23 -9.86
C ALA A 7 -0.80 -5.23 -8.32
N ILE A 8 0.37 -5.55 -7.76
CA ILE A 8 0.58 -5.53 -6.31
C ILE A 8 0.44 -4.09 -5.79
N PHE A 9 1.02 -3.13 -6.49
CA PHE A 9 0.95 -1.73 -6.11
C PHE A 9 -0.50 -1.23 -6.11
N ARG A 10 -1.29 -1.64 -7.10
CA ARG A 10 -2.72 -1.30 -7.13
C ARG A 10 -3.44 -1.82 -5.89
N ARG A 11 -3.12 -3.04 -5.46
CA ARG A 11 -3.69 -3.58 -4.22
C ARG A 11 -3.28 -2.75 -3.00
N VAL A 12 -2.04 -2.28 -2.96
CA VAL A 12 -1.56 -1.40 -1.89
C VAL A 12 -2.41 -0.13 -1.83
N LEU A 13 -2.63 0.50 -2.98
CA LEU A 13 -3.43 1.73 -3.05
C LEU A 13 -4.89 1.48 -2.67
N ASP A 14 -5.49 0.42 -3.22
CA ASP A 14 -6.89 0.09 -2.96
C ASP A 14 -7.14 -0.22 -1.48
N THR A 15 -6.28 -1.03 -0.87
CA THR A 15 -6.43 -1.38 0.54
C THR A 15 -6.20 -0.16 1.44
N ASN A 16 -5.26 0.70 1.09
CA ASN A 16 -5.03 1.94 1.83
C ASN A 16 -6.28 2.83 1.81
N TRP A 17 -6.90 2.98 0.66
CA TRP A 17 -8.13 3.75 0.50
C TRP A 17 -9.28 3.13 1.31
N GLN A 18 -9.42 1.80 1.25
CA GLN A 18 -10.48 1.09 1.97
C GLN A 18 -10.32 1.26 3.48
N VAL A 19 -9.09 1.15 4.01
CA VAL A 19 -8.82 1.36 5.43
C VAL A 19 -9.24 2.77 5.83
N LYS A 20 -8.89 3.75 5.02
CA LYS A 20 -9.24 5.15 5.30
C LYS A 20 -10.76 5.34 5.36
N GLU A 21 -11.48 4.84 4.36
CA GLU A 21 -12.93 4.96 4.32
C GLU A 21 -13.62 4.27 5.49
N LEU A 22 -13.18 3.04 5.81
CA LEU A 22 -13.76 2.28 6.92
C LEU A 22 -13.48 2.95 8.26
N THR A 23 -12.28 3.50 8.42
CA THR A 23 -11.92 4.24 9.63
C THR A 23 -12.80 5.48 9.80
N GLU A 24 -12.99 6.24 8.72
CA GLU A 24 -13.81 7.45 8.75
C GLU A 24 -15.29 7.15 9.03
N SER A 25 -15.78 6.01 8.59
CA SER A 25 -17.16 5.59 8.85
C SER A 25 -17.36 4.86 10.18
N GLY A 26 -16.28 4.62 10.92
CA GLY A 26 -16.35 3.97 12.22
C GLY A 26 -16.42 2.45 12.17
N ASN A 27 -16.21 1.84 11.02
CA ASN A 27 -16.21 0.37 10.85
C ASN A 27 -14.85 -0.22 11.23
N TRP A 28 -14.53 -0.17 12.51
CA TRP A 28 -13.20 -0.51 13.02
C TRP A 28 -12.80 -1.98 12.77
N ASN A 29 -13.75 -2.91 12.87
CA ASN A 29 -13.46 -4.32 12.65
C ASN A 29 -13.07 -4.59 11.21
N GLU A 30 -13.81 -4.05 10.25
CA GLU A 30 -13.49 -4.18 8.84
C GLU A 30 -12.22 -3.43 8.46
N ALA A 31 -12.02 -2.24 9.05
CA ALA A 31 -10.80 -1.46 8.85
C ALA A 31 -9.57 -2.25 9.25
N ARG A 32 -9.66 -2.99 10.36
CA ARG A 32 -8.56 -3.83 10.86
C ARG A 32 -8.24 -4.97 9.89
N LEU A 33 -9.27 -5.61 9.33
CA LEU A 33 -9.08 -6.67 8.34
C LEU A 33 -8.43 -6.14 7.07
N LYS A 34 -8.87 -4.98 6.59
CA LYS A 34 -8.28 -4.34 5.41
C LYS A 34 -6.87 -3.86 5.66
N ALA A 35 -6.58 -3.39 6.87
CA ALA A 35 -5.22 -3.01 7.27
C ALA A 35 -4.27 -4.21 7.18
N LYS A 36 -4.72 -5.38 7.58
CA LYS A 36 -3.94 -6.61 7.46
C LYS A 36 -3.66 -6.94 5.99
N GLU A 37 -4.68 -6.86 5.12
CA GLU A 37 -4.51 -7.05 3.68
C GLU A 37 -3.52 -6.03 3.10
N HIS A 38 -3.61 -4.78 3.57
CA HIS A 38 -2.71 -3.73 3.14
C HIS A 38 -1.25 -4.05 3.49
N HIS A 39 -0.98 -4.49 4.72
CA HIS A 39 0.36 -4.88 5.14
C HIS A 39 0.88 -6.04 4.33
N GLU A 40 0.05 -7.04 4.04
CA GLU A 40 0.44 -8.17 3.21
C GLU A 40 0.80 -7.72 1.79
N ALA A 41 0.04 -6.81 1.21
CA ALA A 41 0.32 -6.27 -0.12
C ALA A 41 1.62 -5.47 -0.14
N VAL A 42 1.86 -4.66 0.91
CA VAL A 42 3.11 -3.89 1.04
C VAL A 42 4.31 -4.83 1.15
N ASP A 43 4.21 -5.88 1.97
CA ASP A 43 5.29 -6.86 2.11
C ASP A 43 5.56 -7.59 0.80
N GLU A 44 4.52 -7.94 0.08
CA GLU A 44 4.63 -8.60 -1.22
C GLU A 44 5.33 -7.71 -2.24
N LEU A 45 4.98 -6.43 -2.28
CA LEU A 45 5.62 -5.46 -3.17
C LEU A 45 7.08 -5.29 -2.80
N LYS A 46 7.37 -5.14 -1.52
CA LYS A 46 8.73 -4.98 -1.00
C LYS A 46 9.60 -6.19 -1.35
N THR A 47 9.06 -7.40 -1.21
CA THR A 47 9.74 -8.63 -1.57
C THR A 47 10.01 -8.70 -3.07
N SER A 48 9.05 -8.30 -3.89
CA SER A 48 9.17 -8.34 -5.35
C SER A 48 10.19 -7.33 -5.88
N MET A 49 10.22 -6.12 -5.31
CA MET A 49 11.13 -5.05 -5.75
C MET A 49 12.53 -5.17 -5.14
N GLY A 50 12.62 -5.76 -3.96
CA GLY A 50 13.81 -5.69 -3.14
C GLY A 50 13.78 -4.43 -2.27
N GLU A 51 14.39 -4.53 -1.10
CA GLU A 51 14.31 -3.49 -0.07
C GLU A 51 14.81 -2.13 -0.56
N ARG A 52 15.91 -2.13 -1.30
CA ARG A 52 16.53 -0.91 -1.80
C ARG A 52 15.65 -0.17 -2.82
N GLU A 53 15.12 -0.92 -3.79
CA GLU A 53 14.24 -0.34 -4.80
C GLU A 53 12.93 0.14 -4.18
N TYR A 54 12.41 -0.61 -3.22
CA TYR A 54 11.19 -0.22 -2.52
C TYR A 54 11.39 1.11 -1.78
N ASP A 55 12.51 1.26 -1.06
CA ASP A 55 12.82 2.49 -0.35
C ASP A 55 12.94 3.68 -1.29
N ASN A 56 13.59 3.48 -2.45
CA ASN A 56 13.70 4.52 -3.47
C ASN A 56 12.33 4.91 -4.03
N PHE A 57 11.49 3.91 -4.25
CA PHE A 57 10.14 4.11 -4.77
C PHE A 57 9.28 4.93 -3.79
N ILE A 58 9.31 4.59 -2.51
CA ILE A 58 8.57 5.29 -1.48
C ILE A 58 9.08 6.73 -1.32
N ASN A 59 10.39 6.93 -1.33
CA ASN A 59 10.99 8.26 -1.23
C ASN A 59 10.61 9.14 -2.42
N MET A 60 10.58 8.56 -3.60
CA MET A 60 10.16 9.29 -4.81
C MET A 60 8.68 9.70 -4.71
N GLY A 61 7.82 8.80 -4.23
CA GLY A 61 6.42 9.10 -4.02
C GLY A 61 6.22 10.22 -3.01
N ARG A 62 6.98 10.22 -1.93
CA ARG A 62 6.93 11.29 -0.92
C ARG A 62 7.31 12.64 -1.50
N LYS A 63 8.35 12.68 -2.35
CA LYS A 63 8.77 13.92 -2.99
C LYS A 63 7.72 14.45 -3.97
N MET A 64 7.02 13.57 -4.66
CA MET A 64 6.00 13.95 -5.62
C MET A 64 4.71 14.45 -4.97
N PHE A 65 4.33 13.88 -3.83
CA PHE A 65 3.05 14.17 -3.19
C PHE A 65 3.16 14.95 -1.87
N ALA A 66 4.36 15.21 -1.39
CA ALA A 66 4.55 16.03 -0.20
C ALA A 66 4.24 17.49 -0.51
N PRO A 67 3.56 18.20 0.40
CA PRO A 67 3.29 19.63 0.22
C PRO A 67 4.58 20.47 0.28
#